data_8938cf4baf5e8ed937c4587397bd1278
#
_entry.id   8938cf4baf5e8ed937c4587397bd1278
#
_cell.length_a   1.000
_cell.length_b   1.000
_cell.length_c   1.000
_cell.angle_alpha   90.00
_cell.angle_beta   90.00
_cell.angle_gamma   90.00
#
_symmetry.space_group_name_H-M   'P 1'
#
loop_
_entity.id
_entity.type
_entity.pdbx_description
1 polymer ?
#
loop_
_entity_poly.entity_id
_entity_poly.type
_entity_poly.pdbx_seq_one_letter_code
_entity_poly.pdbx_strand_id
1 'polypeptide(L)'
;MNIGLIAHDSKKALMQNFCIAYRGILSKHSLYATGTTGRLIEEVTNLKVHKYLAGPLGGKQQLGAQIAQNDIDALIFLREPSNPKPHDPDLNDVIRMCDTYNIPLATNLATAEIIILAIDRGDLDWRELYR
;
A
#
# COMPACT_ATOMS: atom_id res chain seq x y z
N MET A 1 5.42 -7.72 -8.69
CA MET A 1 5.31 -7.62 -7.20
C MET A 1 3.91 -7.17 -6.81
N ASN A 2 3.49 -7.51 -5.62
CA ASN A 2 2.19 -7.10 -5.07
C ASN A 2 2.40 -5.94 -4.10
N ILE A 3 1.81 -4.79 -4.39
CA ILE A 3 2.01 -3.55 -3.65
C ILE A 3 0.70 -3.14 -3.00
N GLY A 4 0.70 -3.01 -1.68
CA GLY A 4 -0.44 -2.49 -0.93
C GLY A 4 -0.36 -0.98 -0.79
N LEU A 5 -1.48 -0.30 -0.97
CA LEU A 5 -1.58 1.15 -0.94
C LEU A 5 -2.71 1.54 0.02
N ILE A 6 -2.35 2.16 1.14
CA ILE A 6 -3.28 2.61 2.17
C ILE A 6 -3.02 4.08 2.44
N ALA A 7 -4.06 4.86 2.67
CA ALA A 7 -3.93 6.25 3.04
C ALA A 7 -5.01 6.65 4.04
N HIS A 8 -4.62 7.39 5.07
CA HIS A 8 -5.56 8.11 5.91
C HIS A 8 -6.29 9.16 5.06
N ASP A 9 -7.48 9.58 5.50
CA ASP A 9 -8.31 10.50 4.71
C ASP A 9 -7.55 11.74 4.26
N SER A 10 -6.80 12.36 5.17
CA SER A 10 -6.04 13.57 4.87
C SER A 10 -4.89 13.35 3.88
N LYS A 11 -4.54 12.10 3.59
CA LYS A 11 -3.42 11.73 2.71
C LYS A 11 -3.87 11.12 1.38
N LYS A 12 -5.17 11.03 1.13
CA LYS A 12 -5.67 10.41 -0.11
C LYS A 12 -5.26 11.19 -1.37
N ALA A 13 -5.29 12.52 -1.32
CA ALA A 13 -4.83 13.33 -2.44
C ALA A 13 -3.33 13.14 -2.69
N LEU A 14 -2.53 13.03 -1.63
CA LEU A 14 -1.10 12.77 -1.76
C LEU A 14 -0.85 11.39 -2.36
N MET A 15 -1.65 10.39 -1.98
CA MET A 15 -1.57 9.05 -2.58
C MET A 15 -1.88 9.10 -4.08
N GLN A 16 -2.89 9.85 -4.49
CA GLN A 16 -3.20 10.05 -5.91
C GLN A 16 -2.01 10.65 -6.65
N ASN A 17 -1.41 11.71 -6.10
CA ASN A 17 -0.26 12.38 -6.72
C ASN A 17 0.95 11.44 -6.83
N PHE A 18 1.20 10.64 -5.80
CA PHE A 18 2.26 9.63 -5.82
C PHE A 18 2.02 8.60 -6.94
N CYS A 19 0.81 8.10 -7.05
CA CYS A 19 0.47 7.11 -8.09
C CYS A 19 0.54 7.70 -9.49
N ILE A 20 0.20 8.97 -9.68
CA ILE A 20 0.38 9.67 -10.96
C ILE A 20 1.87 9.74 -11.30
N ALA A 21 2.70 10.19 -10.35
CA ALA A 21 4.13 10.38 -10.56
C ALA A 21 4.83 9.06 -10.93
N TYR A 22 4.44 7.96 -10.31
CA TYR A 22 5.07 6.65 -10.50
C TYR A 22 4.21 5.66 -11.28
N ARG A 23 3.27 6.17 -12.09
CA ARG A 23 2.35 5.35 -12.85
C ARG A 23 3.06 4.32 -13.72
N GLY A 24 4.14 4.71 -14.39
CA GLY A 24 4.89 3.82 -15.27
C GLY A 24 5.47 2.62 -14.54
N ILE A 25 5.97 2.81 -13.33
CA ILE A 25 6.47 1.71 -12.50
C ILE A 25 5.31 0.88 -11.97
N LEU A 26 4.30 1.52 -11.39
CA LEU A 26 3.16 0.84 -10.80
C LEU A 26 2.39 -0.03 -11.79
N SER A 27 2.36 0.37 -13.07
CA SER A 27 1.66 -0.38 -14.12
C SER A 27 2.24 -1.78 -14.35
N LYS A 28 3.48 -2.03 -13.92
CA LYS A 28 4.15 -3.32 -14.05
C LYS A 28 3.83 -4.29 -12.91
N HIS A 29 3.08 -3.86 -11.92
CA HIS A 29 2.85 -4.61 -10.69
C HIS A 29 1.37 -4.75 -10.37
N SER A 30 1.05 -5.65 -9.44
CA SER A 30 -0.32 -5.80 -8.94
C SER A 30 -0.53 -4.86 -7.76
N LEU A 31 -1.57 -4.06 -7.83
CA LEU A 31 -1.88 -3.05 -6.81
C LEU A 31 -3.10 -3.47 -5.99
N TYR A 32 -3.02 -3.26 -4.69
CA TYR A 32 -4.06 -3.57 -3.72
C TYR A 32 -4.33 -2.37 -2.84
N ALA A 33 -5.58 -2.04 -2.61
CA ALA A 33 -5.98 -0.91 -1.77
C ALA A 33 -7.38 -1.13 -1.22
N THR A 34 -7.74 -0.41 -0.15
CA THR A 34 -9.14 -0.37 0.29
C THR A 34 -10.00 0.31 -0.78
N GLY A 35 -11.30 0.01 -0.79
CA GLY A 35 -12.18 0.40 -1.88
C GLY A 35 -12.16 1.88 -2.23
N THR A 36 -12.23 2.76 -1.23
CA THR A 36 -12.22 4.21 -1.47
C THR A 36 -10.88 4.67 -2.07
N THR A 37 -9.77 4.27 -1.46
CA THR A 37 -8.43 4.61 -1.95
C THR A 37 -8.21 4.04 -3.35
N GLY A 38 -8.61 2.79 -3.58
CA GLY A 38 -8.46 2.15 -4.89
C GLY A 38 -9.22 2.88 -6.00
N ARG A 39 -10.45 3.29 -5.73
CA ARG A 39 -11.24 4.07 -6.71
C ARG A 39 -10.59 5.41 -7.04
N LEU A 40 -10.08 6.10 -6.01
CA LEU A 40 -9.42 7.40 -6.21
C LEU A 40 -8.14 7.25 -7.03
N ILE A 41 -7.38 6.19 -6.84
CA ILE A 41 -6.19 5.90 -7.65
C ILE A 41 -6.58 5.62 -9.10
N GLU A 42 -7.58 4.78 -9.31
CA GLU A 42 -8.04 4.43 -10.67
C GLU A 42 -8.54 5.66 -11.44
N GLU A 43 -9.23 6.58 -10.76
CA GLU A 43 -9.76 7.81 -11.38
C GLU A 43 -8.66 8.66 -12.02
N VAL A 44 -7.49 8.74 -11.41
CA VAL A 44 -6.42 9.65 -11.85
C VAL A 44 -5.32 8.95 -12.64
N THR A 45 -5.25 7.63 -12.61
CA THR A 45 -4.15 6.88 -13.24
C THR A 45 -4.60 5.92 -14.33
N ASN A 46 -5.86 5.52 -14.36
CA ASN A 46 -6.37 4.41 -15.17
C ASN A 46 -5.68 3.06 -14.87
N LEU A 47 -4.97 2.94 -13.76
CA LEU A 47 -4.41 1.67 -13.32
C LEU A 47 -5.52 0.81 -12.74
N LYS A 48 -5.40 -0.52 -12.91
CA LYS A 48 -6.30 -1.45 -12.25
C LYS A 48 -5.81 -1.70 -10.83
N VAL A 49 -6.71 -1.55 -9.85
CA VAL A 49 -6.40 -1.78 -8.44
C VAL A 49 -7.35 -2.84 -7.90
N HIS A 50 -6.80 -3.87 -7.25
CA HIS A 50 -7.59 -4.84 -6.50
C HIS A 50 -8.09 -4.16 -5.22
N LYS A 51 -9.41 -4.03 -5.09
CA LYS A 51 -10.01 -3.27 -4.00
C LYS A 51 -10.49 -4.22 -2.89
N TYR A 52 -9.94 -4.01 -1.69
CA TYR A 52 -10.48 -4.63 -0.49
C TYR A 52 -11.79 -3.94 -0.10
N LEU A 53 -12.57 -4.59 0.76
CA LEU A 53 -13.68 -3.93 1.41
C LEU A 53 -13.17 -2.72 2.21
N ALA A 54 -14.06 -1.78 2.51
CA ALA A 54 -13.72 -0.70 3.45
C ALA A 54 -13.28 -1.31 4.79
N GLY A 55 -12.36 -0.63 5.51
CA GLY A 55 -11.80 -1.15 6.75
C GLY A 55 -12.84 -1.69 7.72
N PRO A 56 -13.92 -0.92 8.08
CA PRO A 56 -14.98 -1.40 8.97
C PRO A 56 -15.77 -2.59 8.44
N LEU A 57 -15.74 -2.85 7.13
CA LEU A 57 -16.47 -3.95 6.48
C LEU A 57 -15.59 -5.18 6.21
N GLY A 58 -14.34 -5.20 6.70
CA GLY A 58 -13.45 -6.34 6.57
C GLY A 58 -12.19 -6.14 5.73
N GLY A 59 -11.94 -4.92 5.22
CA GLY A 59 -10.75 -4.65 4.40
C GLY A 59 -9.43 -4.86 5.14
N LYS A 60 -9.38 -4.51 6.42
CA LYS A 60 -8.21 -4.73 7.28
C LYS A 60 -7.88 -6.23 7.40
N GLN A 61 -8.90 -7.07 7.57
CA GLN A 61 -8.74 -8.51 7.66
C GLN A 61 -8.27 -9.11 6.33
N GLN A 62 -8.76 -8.59 5.21
CA GLN A 62 -8.34 -9.03 3.88
C GLN A 62 -6.87 -8.72 3.64
N LEU A 63 -6.42 -7.51 3.98
CA LEU A 63 -5.02 -7.12 3.89
C LEU A 63 -4.16 -8.00 4.80
N GLY A 64 -4.56 -8.19 6.05
CA GLY A 64 -3.83 -9.01 7.01
C GLY A 64 -3.67 -10.44 6.54
N ALA A 65 -4.70 -11.03 5.94
CA ALA A 65 -4.64 -12.37 5.38
C ALA A 65 -3.62 -12.47 4.24
N GLN A 66 -3.58 -11.51 3.34
CA GLN A 66 -2.59 -11.49 2.26
C GLN A 66 -1.16 -11.32 2.79
N ILE A 67 -0.97 -10.48 3.79
CA ILE A 67 0.35 -10.31 4.43
C ILE A 67 0.79 -11.63 5.06
N ALA A 68 -0.09 -12.30 5.80
CA ALA A 68 0.20 -13.57 6.45
C ALA A 68 0.52 -14.70 5.47
N GLN A 69 -0.01 -14.64 4.26
CA GLN A 69 0.30 -15.59 3.18
C GLN A 69 1.54 -15.20 2.36
N ASN A 70 2.22 -14.13 2.75
CA ASN A 70 3.36 -13.56 2.02
C ASN A 70 3.01 -13.13 0.60
N ASP A 71 1.80 -12.65 0.38
CA ASP A 71 1.31 -12.19 -0.92
C ASP A 71 1.45 -10.68 -1.14
N ILE A 72 1.92 -9.94 -0.14
CA ILE A 72 2.23 -8.51 -0.25
C ILE A 72 3.74 -8.34 -0.15
N ASP A 73 4.33 -7.67 -1.14
CA ASP A 73 5.79 -7.49 -1.22
C ASP A 73 6.26 -6.15 -0.68
N ALA A 74 5.41 -5.15 -0.70
CA ALA A 74 5.68 -3.83 -0.13
C ALA A 74 4.37 -3.17 0.23
N LEU A 75 4.39 -2.35 1.28
CA LEU A 75 3.21 -1.64 1.72
C LEU A 75 3.53 -0.15 1.85
N ILE A 76 2.72 0.67 1.21
CA ILE A 76 2.78 2.12 1.33
C ILE A 76 1.54 2.57 2.11
N PHE A 77 1.77 3.08 3.31
CA PHE A 77 0.73 3.50 4.23
C PHE A 77 0.94 4.98 4.57
N LEU A 78 0.37 5.87 3.79
CA LEU A 78 0.49 7.32 4.03
C LEU A 78 -0.39 7.71 5.21
N ARG A 79 0.24 7.97 6.36
CA ARG A 79 -0.46 8.21 7.61
C ARG A 79 -0.55 9.70 7.94
N GLU A 80 -1.61 10.08 8.64
CA GLU A 80 -1.74 11.38 9.29
C GLU A 80 -1.11 11.27 10.69
N PRO A 81 0.03 11.96 10.97
CA PRO A 81 0.76 11.75 12.21
C PRO A 81 0.18 12.50 13.41
N SER A 82 -0.54 13.60 13.17
CA SER A 82 -0.93 14.52 14.24
C SER A 82 -2.37 14.33 14.70
N ASN A 83 -3.29 14.08 13.79
CA ASN A 83 -4.72 14.04 14.10
C ASN A 83 -5.46 13.10 13.17
N PRO A 84 -5.22 11.78 13.27
CA PRO A 84 -5.95 10.81 12.45
C PRO A 84 -7.43 10.81 12.86
N LYS A 85 -8.30 10.55 11.89
CA LYS A 85 -9.73 10.45 12.14
C LYS A 85 -10.07 9.11 12.81
N PRO A 86 -11.18 9.01 13.57
CA PRO A 86 -11.51 7.76 14.27
C PRO A 86 -11.66 6.54 13.37
N HIS A 87 -12.05 6.72 12.11
CA HIS A 87 -12.21 5.61 11.15
C HIS A 87 -10.93 5.30 10.38
N ASP A 88 -9.86 6.08 10.55
CA ASP A 88 -8.58 5.80 9.90
C ASP A 88 -7.98 4.50 10.43
N PRO A 89 -7.34 3.68 9.57
CA PRO A 89 -6.71 2.43 10.01
C PRO A 89 -5.63 2.63 11.06
N ASP A 90 -5.49 1.67 11.98
CA ASP A 90 -4.42 1.69 12.99
C ASP A 90 -3.10 1.21 12.38
N LEU A 91 -2.10 2.08 12.44
CA LEU A 91 -0.77 1.78 11.93
C LEU A 91 -0.03 0.73 12.76
N ASN A 92 -0.28 0.65 14.06
CA ASN A 92 0.46 -0.26 14.95
C ASN A 92 0.31 -1.73 14.55
N ASP A 93 -0.91 -2.16 14.22
CA ASP A 93 -1.15 -3.51 13.74
C ASP A 93 -0.42 -3.79 12.42
N VAL A 94 -0.42 -2.81 11.53
CA VAL A 94 0.24 -2.92 10.21
C VAL A 94 1.75 -3.02 10.37
N ILE A 95 2.35 -2.20 11.23
CA ILE A 95 3.79 -2.27 11.52
C ILE A 95 4.16 -3.66 12.02
N ARG A 96 3.40 -4.19 12.98
CA ARG A 96 3.68 -5.52 13.55
C ARG A 96 3.61 -6.61 12.48
N MET A 97 2.60 -6.57 11.61
CA MET A 97 2.48 -7.55 10.53
C MET A 97 3.64 -7.45 9.54
N CYS A 98 4.02 -6.24 9.15
CA CYS A 98 5.13 -6.04 8.22
C CYS A 98 6.46 -6.51 8.82
N ASP A 99 6.68 -6.24 10.11
CA ASP A 99 7.90 -6.69 10.79
C ASP A 99 7.93 -8.22 10.91
N THR A 100 6.79 -8.84 11.20
CA THR A 100 6.68 -10.30 11.31
C THR A 100 7.02 -11.00 9.98
N TYR A 101 6.56 -10.45 8.86
CA TYR A 101 6.72 -11.07 7.54
C TYR A 101 7.79 -10.40 6.68
N ASN A 102 8.57 -9.51 7.27
CA ASN A 102 9.70 -8.83 6.62
C ASN A 102 9.28 -8.10 5.33
N ILE A 103 8.22 -7.31 5.44
CA ILE A 103 7.68 -6.53 4.32
C ILE A 103 8.11 -5.07 4.48
N PRO A 104 8.73 -4.47 3.44
CA PRO A 104 9.05 -3.04 3.48
C PRO A 104 7.78 -2.20 3.65
N LEU A 105 7.81 -1.26 4.60
CA LEU A 105 6.69 -0.39 4.91
C LEU A 105 7.12 1.07 4.81
N ALA A 106 6.42 1.85 4.00
CA ALA A 106 6.56 3.30 3.95
C ALA A 106 5.38 3.96 4.66
N THR A 107 5.65 4.91 5.56
CA THR A 107 4.60 5.68 6.24
C THR A 107 4.52 7.13 5.77
N ASN A 108 5.39 7.54 4.85
CA ASN A 108 5.44 8.88 4.29
C ASN A 108 5.94 8.82 2.85
N LEU A 109 5.81 9.96 2.16
CA LEU A 109 6.12 10.03 0.73
C LEU A 109 7.59 9.75 0.42
N ALA A 110 8.51 10.24 1.24
CA ALA A 110 9.94 10.07 1.00
C ALA A 110 10.33 8.60 1.01
N THR A 111 9.87 7.85 2.01
CA THR A 111 10.13 6.41 2.08
C THR A 111 9.41 5.66 0.95
N ALA A 112 8.19 6.08 0.61
CA ALA A 112 7.44 5.48 -0.49
C ALA A 112 8.19 5.58 -1.82
N GLU A 113 8.79 6.73 -2.10
CA GLU A 113 9.60 6.91 -3.32
C GLU A 113 10.82 6.01 -3.35
N ILE A 114 11.52 5.87 -2.22
CA ILE A 114 12.67 4.96 -2.13
C ILE A 114 12.26 3.52 -2.40
N ILE A 115 11.16 3.09 -1.81
CA ILE A 115 10.66 1.72 -2.00
C ILE A 115 10.25 1.47 -3.44
N ILE A 116 9.51 2.39 -4.07
CA ILE A 116 9.04 2.18 -5.44
C ILE A 116 10.20 2.12 -6.43
N LEU A 117 11.22 2.93 -6.23
CA LEU A 117 12.41 2.91 -7.07
C LEU A 117 13.23 1.63 -6.84
N ALA A 118 13.30 1.14 -5.61
CA ALA A 118 13.96 -0.13 -5.31
C ALA A 118 13.23 -1.31 -5.97
N ILE A 119 11.91 -1.31 -5.96
CA ILE A 119 11.11 -2.33 -6.66
C ILE A 119 11.43 -2.31 -8.16
N ASP A 120 11.50 -1.14 -8.76
CA ASP A 120 11.77 -1.00 -10.20
C ASP A 120 13.17 -1.50 -10.58
N ARG A 121 14.16 -1.35 -9.69
CA ARG A 121 15.51 -1.89 -9.90
C ARG A 121 15.62 -3.38 -9.65
N GLY A 122 14.60 -4.04 -9.13
CA GLY A 122 14.64 -5.46 -8.78
C GLY A 122 15.24 -5.77 -7.41
N ASP A 123 15.43 -4.76 -6.55
CA ASP A 123 16.06 -4.93 -5.24
C ASP A 123 15.26 -5.86 -4.31
N LEU A 124 13.97 -6.07 -4.56
CA LEU A 124 13.10 -6.93 -3.77
C LEU A 124 12.79 -8.27 -4.46
N ASP A 125 13.42 -8.57 -5.59
CA ASP A 125 13.09 -9.79 -6.35
C ASP A 125 13.42 -11.08 -5.59
N TRP A 126 14.31 -11.01 -4.61
CA TRP A 126 14.61 -12.13 -3.72
C TRP A 126 13.37 -12.65 -2.99
N ARG A 127 12.36 -11.81 -2.79
CA ARG A 127 11.13 -12.21 -2.09
C ARG A 127 10.39 -13.34 -2.82
N GLU A 128 10.51 -13.42 -4.12
CA GLU A 128 9.87 -14.46 -4.92
C GLU A 128 10.44 -15.85 -4.65
N LEU A 129 11.69 -15.92 -4.15
CA LEU A 129 12.32 -17.18 -3.78
C LEU A 129 11.71 -17.81 -2.51
N TYR A 130 10.97 -17.05 -1.73
CA TYR A 130 10.40 -17.46 -0.45
C TYR A 130 8.88 -17.54 -0.46
N ARG A 131 8.28 -17.52 -1.61
CA ARG A 131 6.83 -17.69 -1.78
C ARG A 131 6.44 -19.13 -2.01
#